data_ed385315964761ad3f5ee011365c0adb
#
_entry.id   ed385315964761ad3f5ee011365c0adb
#
_cell.length_a   1.000
_cell.length_b   1.000
_cell.length_c   1.000
_cell.angle_alpha   90.00
_cell.angle_beta   90.00
_cell.angle_gamma   90.00
#
_symmetry.space_group_name_H-M   'P 1'
#
loop_
_entity.id
_entity.type
_entity.pdbx_description
1 polymer ?
#
loop_
_entity_poly.entity_id
_entity_poly.type
_entity_poly.pdbx_seq_one_letter_code
_entity_poly.pdbx_strand_id
1 'polypeptide(L)'
;MSLKTLYTRIYNYFYPPVLPLNIKNFIQVKSIKDDYWNKISNSDIMIDFYDKLNNDKHVGYISYRAGVGQIGLFFLEKSYQNRGLGKQILLQVIDDIKKHNATEIWAVTRQDHPFWSNVFNKSFKWYESTQLHPSVTGSGYKMKI
;
A
#
# COMPACT_ATOMS: atom_id res chain seq x y z
N MET A 1 7.28 -36.33 -21.83
CA MET A 1 6.74 -35.42 -20.78
C MET A 1 6.45 -36.25 -19.54
N SER A 2 6.90 -35.82 -18.38
CA SER A 2 6.60 -36.49 -17.12
C SER A 2 5.15 -36.21 -16.67
N LEU A 3 4.59 -37.11 -15.84
CA LEU A 3 3.28 -36.92 -15.23
C LEU A 3 3.20 -35.62 -14.41
N LYS A 4 4.30 -35.32 -13.69
CA LYS A 4 4.41 -34.07 -12.92
C LYS A 4 4.29 -32.82 -13.81
N THR A 5 4.98 -32.83 -14.96
CA THR A 5 4.92 -31.72 -15.93
C THR A 5 3.52 -31.56 -16.52
N LEU A 6 2.89 -32.68 -16.87
CA LEU A 6 1.51 -32.68 -17.38
C LEU A 6 0.52 -32.15 -16.33
N TYR A 7 0.62 -32.64 -15.10
CA TYR A 7 -0.20 -32.16 -13.99
C TYR A 7 -0.04 -30.64 -13.79
N THR A 8 1.18 -30.13 -13.77
CA THR A 8 1.46 -28.71 -13.61
C THR A 8 0.82 -27.88 -14.73
N ARG A 9 0.89 -28.35 -15.99
CA ARG A 9 0.28 -27.66 -17.12
C ARG A 9 -1.24 -27.62 -17.00
N ILE A 10 -1.89 -28.73 -16.63
CA ILE A 10 -3.33 -28.82 -16.44
C ILE A 10 -3.75 -27.92 -15.27
N TYR A 11 -3.04 -28.00 -14.14
CA TYR A 11 -3.31 -27.16 -12.98
C TYR A 11 -3.23 -25.67 -13.33
N ASN A 12 -2.18 -25.23 -14.03
CA ASN A 12 -2.01 -23.83 -14.41
C ASN A 12 -3.02 -23.35 -15.45
N TYR A 13 -3.61 -24.26 -16.22
CA TYR A 13 -4.71 -23.92 -17.12
C TYR A 13 -5.95 -23.50 -16.36
N PHE A 14 -6.34 -24.23 -15.30
CA PHE A 14 -7.50 -23.92 -14.48
C PHE A 14 -7.20 -22.87 -13.38
N TYR A 15 -5.95 -22.85 -12.90
CA TYR A 15 -5.47 -21.96 -11.84
C TYR A 15 -4.22 -21.23 -12.33
N PRO A 16 -4.36 -20.24 -13.22
CA PRO A 16 -3.20 -19.51 -13.72
C PRO A 16 -2.38 -18.92 -12.56
N PRO A 17 -1.05 -19.03 -12.56
CA PRO A 17 -0.23 -18.43 -11.53
C PRO A 17 -0.39 -16.93 -11.54
N VAL A 18 -0.49 -16.34 -10.33
CA VAL A 18 -0.52 -14.89 -10.15
C VAL A 18 0.90 -14.37 -10.33
N LEU A 19 1.14 -13.57 -11.38
CA LEU A 19 2.45 -13.02 -11.67
C LEU A 19 2.75 -11.83 -10.75
N PRO A 20 3.97 -11.76 -10.18
CA PRO A 20 4.39 -10.60 -9.40
C PRO A 20 4.38 -9.32 -10.26
N LEU A 21 4.01 -8.21 -9.65
CA LEU A 21 4.10 -6.89 -10.26
C LEU A 21 5.38 -6.18 -9.82
N ASN A 22 5.93 -5.37 -10.72
CA ASN A 22 7.07 -4.50 -10.41
C ASN A 22 6.62 -3.04 -10.52
N ILE A 23 6.83 -2.26 -9.48
CA ILE A 23 6.44 -0.85 -9.42
C ILE A 23 7.06 -0.03 -10.56
N LYS A 24 8.21 -0.46 -11.11
CA LYS A 24 8.86 0.20 -12.26
C LYS A 24 8.02 0.16 -13.54
N ASN A 25 7.04 -0.74 -13.63
CA ASN A 25 6.13 -0.84 -14.76
C ASN A 25 4.91 0.09 -14.62
N PHE A 26 4.92 0.97 -13.63
CA PHE A 26 3.83 1.90 -13.37
C PHE A 26 4.30 3.34 -13.48
N ILE A 27 3.45 4.18 -14.08
CA ILE A 27 3.61 5.63 -14.06
C ILE A 27 3.09 6.11 -12.70
N GLN A 28 3.88 6.94 -12.04
CA GLN A 28 3.50 7.54 -10.76
C GLN A 28 3.30 9.03 -10.95
N VAL A 29 2.12 9.52 -10.64
CA VAL A 29 1.81 10.94 -10.67
C VAL A 29 1.63 11.43 -9.25
N LYS A 30 2.64 12.16 -8.77
CA LYS A 30 2.65 12.74 -7.42
C LYS A 30 2.03 14.13 -7.45
N SER A 31 1.11 14.40 -6.55
CA SER A 31 0.52 15.72 -6.35
C SER A 31 0.54 16.12 -4.89
N ILE A 32 0.73 17.43 -4.65
CA ILE A 32 0.59 18.01 -3.31
C ILE A 32 -0.87 18.45 -3.17
N LYS A 33 -1.50 18.05 -2.08
CA LYS A 33 -2.92 18.33 -1.84
C LYS A 33 -3.12 19.74 -1.28
N ASP A 34 -4.18 20.37 -1.76
CA ASP A 34 -4.67 21.61 -1.21
C ASP A 34 -5.45 21.39 0.11
N ASP A 35 -5.96 22.46 0.70
CA ASP A 35 -6.69 22.40 1.96
C ASP A 35 -7.93 21.52 1.92
N TYR A 36 -8.57 21.40 0.76
CA TYR A 36 -9.75 20.56 0.59
C TYR A 36 -9.40 19.08 0.84
N TRP A 37 -8.30 18.60 0.23
CA TRP A 37 -7.86 17.23 0.42
C TRP A 37 -7.39 16.96 1.84
N ASN A 38 -6.71 17.90 2.46
CA ASN A 38 -6.30 17.80 3.85
C ASN A 38 -7.49 17.62 4.79
N LYS A 39 -8.60 18.30 4.52
CA LYS A 39 -9.84 18.15 5.30
C LYS A 39 -10.49 16.77 5.13
N ILE A 40 -10.44 16.19 3.93
CA ILE A 40 -11.06 14.90 3.62
C ILE A 40 -10.20 13.72 4.06
N SER A 41 -8.93 13.71 3.66
CA SER A 41 -8.04 12.56 3.83
C SER A 41 -6.99 12.74 4.91
N ASN A 42 -6.87 13.93 5.48
CA ASN A 42 -5.79 14.29 6.40
C ASN A 42 -4.41 13.96 5.84
N SER A 43 -4.22 14.21 4.55
CA SER A 43 -2.98 13.91 3.81
C SER A 43 -2.58 15.09 2.96
N ASP A 44 -1.27 15.31 2.79
CA ASP A 44 -0.72 16.42 2.01
C ASP A 44 -0.10 15.96 0.68
N ILE A 45 0.20 14.68 0.53
CA ILE A 45 0.76 14.10 -0.68
C ILE A 45 -0.14 12.97 -1.17
N MET A 46 -0.33 12.89 -2.49
CA MET A 46 -0.99 11.76 -3.13
C MET A 46 -0.21 11.30 -4.36
N ILE A 47 -0.11 9.99 -4.53
CA ILE A 47 0.47 9.37 -5.71
C ILE A 47 -0.58 8.50 -6.37
N ASP A 48 -0.83 8.77 -7.65
CA ASP A 48 -1.65 7.93 -8.51
C ASP A 48 -0.77 6.99 -9.34
N PHE A 49 -1.21 5.75 -9.52
CA PHE A 49 -0.48 4.71 -10.25
C PHE A 49 -1.22 4.31 -11.52
N TYR A 50 -0.48 4.27 -12.62
CA TYR A 50 -1.00 3.91 -13.94
C TYR A 50 -0.17 2.76 -14.51
N ASP A 51 -0.81 1.72 -15.03
CA ASP A 51 -0.15 0.54 -15.58
C ASP A 51 0.33 0.80 -17.01
N LYS A 52 1.64 0.94 -17.20
CA LYS A 52 2.26 1.14 -18.53
C LYS A 52 1.99 -0.02 -19.49
N LEU A 53 1.84 -1.22 -18.97
CA LEU A 53 1.65 -2.43 -19.77
C LEU A 53 0.18 -2.67 -20.13
N ASN A 54 -0.72 -1.81 -19.63
CA ASN A 54 -2.16 -1.91 -19.89
C ASN A 54 -2.74 -0.53 -20.23
N ASN A 55 -2.23 0.08 -21.31
CA ASN A 55 -2.70 1.35 -21.85
C ASN A 55 -2.79 2.50 -20.83
N ASP A 56 -1.82 2.57 -19.93
CA ASP A 56 -1.77 3.58 -18.86
C ASP A 56 -3.05 3.64 -18.02
N LYS A 57 -3.65 2.48 -17.77
CA LYS A 57 -4.85 2.37 -16.94
C LYS A 57 -4.55 2.81 -15.51
N HIS A 58 -5.39 3.68 -14.95
CA HIS A 58 -5.32 4.03 -13.53
C HIS A 58 -5.70 2.82 -12.68
N VAL A 59 -4.82 2.43 -11.76
CA VAL A 59 -4.97 1.19 -10.99
C VAL A 59 -5.02 1.41 -9.49
N GLY A 60 -4.72 2.59 -9.01
CA GLY A 60 -4.77 2.87 -7.59
C GLY A 60 -4.11 4.18 -7.20
N TYR A 61 -4.12 4.43 -5.91
CA TYR A 61 -3.51 5.63 -5.33
C TYR A 61 -3.16 5.41 -3.86
N ILE A 62 -2.25 6.22 -3.37
CA ILE A 62 -1.94 6.34 -1.95
C ILE A 62 -1.84 7.81 -1.56
N SER A 63 -2.37 8.16 -0.41
CA SER A 63 -2.19 9.48 0.17
C SER A 63 -1.54 9.38 1.54
N TYR A 64 -0.67 10.33 1.87
CA TYR A 64 0.05 10.30 3.12
C TYR A 64 0.52 11.69 3.55
N ARG A 65 0.87 11.79 4.81
CA ARG A 65 1.43 12.99 5.45
C ARG A 65 2.86 12.70 5.86
N ALA A 66 3.81 13.20 5.08
CA ALA A 66 5.22 12.83 5.24
C ALA A 66 5.80 13.30 6.59
N GLY A 67 5.50 14.51 7.02
CA GLY A 67 6.09 15.08 8.23
C GLY A 67 5.66 14.42 9.55
N VAL A 68 4.52 13.74 9.57
CA VAL A 68 4.02 13.04 10.77
C VAL A 68 3.95 11.52 10.59
N GLY A 69 4.32 11.00 9.42
CA GLY A 69 4.34 9.56 9.16
C GLY A 69 2.96 8.93 9.02
N GLN A 70 1.93 9.71 8.69
CA GLN A 70 0.58 9.19 8.52
C GLN A 70 0.35 8.68 7.12
N ILE A 71 -0.14 7.43 7.00
CA ILE A 71 -0.72 6.91 5.77
C ILE A 71 -2.22 7.18 5.82
N GLY A 72 -2.73 7.88 4.82
CA GLY A 72 -4.16 8.20 4.69
C GLY A 72 -4.92 7.13 3.92
N LEU A 73 -5.30 7.44 2.69
CA LEU A 73 -6.00 6.51 1.81
C LEU A 73 -5.01 5.64 1.05
N PHE A 74 -5.33 4.36 0.91
CA PHE A 74 -4.57 3.45 0.06
C PHE A 74 -5.54 2.53 -0.66
N PHE A 75 -5.50 2.57 -1.98
CA PHE A 75 -6.37 1.78 -2.83
C PHE A 75 -5.59 1.20 -4.01
N LEU A 76 -5.83 -0.08 -4.29
CA LEU A 76 -5.44 -0.76 -5.52
C LEU A 76 -6.64 -1.53 -6.06
N GLU A 77 -6.85 -1.48 -7.38
CA GLU A 77 -7.84 -2.35 -8.01
C GLU A 77 -7.56 -3.82 -7.68
N LYS A 78 -8.63 -4.60 -7.56
CA LYS A 78 -8.56 -5.99 -7.11
C LYS A 78 -7.58 -6.85 -7.92
N SER A 79 -7.55 -6.68 -9.24
CA SER A 79 -6.64 -7.42 -10.13
C SER A 79 -5.17 -7.09 -9.93
N TYR A 80 -4.85 -6.01 -9.22
CA TYR A 80 -3.49 -5.58 -8.89
C TYR A 80 -3.10 -5.88 -7.44
N GLN A 81 -4.01 -6.47 -6.66
CA GLN A 81 -3.75 -6.87 -5.28
C GLN A 81 -3.09 -8.24 -5.21
N ASN A 82 -2.44 -8.54 -4.07
CA ASN A 82 -1.78 -9.83 -3.78
C ASN A 82 -0.70 -10.22 -4.80
N ARG A 83 -0.06 -9.24 -5.42
CA ARG A 83 0.98 -9.42 -6.43
C ARG A 83 2.27 -8.66 -6.08
N GLY A 84 2.41 -8.23 -4.83
CA GLY A 84 3.60 -7.56 -4.31
C GLY A 84 3.67 -6.06 -4.54
N LEU A 85 2.75 -5.47 -5.29
CA LEU A 85 2.78 -4.03 -5.61
C LEU A 85 2.53 -3.17 -4.37
N GLY A 86 1.57 -3.52 -3.53
CA GLY A 86 1.23 -2.76 -2.33
C GLY A 86 2.41 -2.59 -1.37
N LYS A 87 3.18 -3.65 -1.16
CA LYS A 87 4.39 -3.60 -0.34
C LYS A 87 5.45 -2.67 -0.95
N GLN A 88 5.65 -2.73 -2.26
CA GLN A 88 6.61 -1.86 -2.95
C GLN A 88 6.21 -0.39 -2.84
N ILE A 89 4.92 -0.09 -2.96
CA ILE A 89 4.38 1.27 -2.78
C ILE A 89 4.64 1.76 -1.35
N LEU A 90 4.35 0.93 -0.35
CA LEU A 90 4.59 1.31 1.06
C LEU A 90 6.07 1.55 1.35
N LEU A 91 6.97 0.72 0.82
CA LEU A 91 8.41 0.91 1.00
C LEU A 91 8.86 2.27 0.44
N GLN A 92 8.34 2.65 -0.73
CA GLN A 92 8.64 3.95 -1.34
C GLN A 92 8.11 5.11 -0.49
N VAL A 93 6.90 5.00 0.03
CA VAL A 93 6.30 5.99 0.92
C VAL A 93 7.08 6.11 2.23
N ILE A 94 7.52 5.01 2.81
CA ILE A 94 8.34 4.99 4.02
C ILE A 94 9.67 5.73 3.79
N ASP A 95 10.32 5.52 2.65
CA ASP A 95 11.54 6.23 2.32
C ASP A 95 11.33 7.74 2.26
N ASP A 96 10.22 8.19 1.69
CA ASP A 96 9.88 9.61 1.66
C ASP A 96 9.56 10.16 3.06
N ILE A 97 8.83 9.42 3.86
CA ILE A 97 8.53 9.77 5.25
C ILE A 97 9.81 9.90 6.09
N LYS A 98 10.76 8.99 5.92
CA LYS A 98 12.06 9.06 6.59
C LYS A 98 12.83 10.33 6.23
N LYS A 99 12.79 10.77 4.98
CA LYS A 99 13.42 12.02 4.53
C LYS A 99 12.82 13.26 5.19
N HIS A 100 11.60 13.17 5.69
CA HIS A 100 10.92 14.24 6.42
C HIS A 100 11.08 14.10 7.95
N ASN A 101 12.01 13.26 8.40
CA ASN A 101 12.39 13.07 9.81
C ASN A 101 11.31 12.47 10.71
N ALA A 102 10.27 11.87 10.17
CA ALA A 102 9.33 11.07 10.96
C ALA A 102 10.02 9.76 11.41
N THR A 103 9.75 9.34 12.64
CA THR A 103 10.37 8.17 13.25
C THR A 103 9.46 6.96 13.32
N GLU A 104 8.21 7.12 12.93
CA GLU A 104 7.23 6.05 12.87
C GLU A 104 6.23 6.30 11.76
N ILE A 105 5.59 5.22 11.31
CA ILE A 105 4.45 5.30 10.40
C ILE A 105 3.21 4.76 11.10
N TRP A 106 2.06 5.31 10.74
CA TRP A 106 0.79 4.88 11.29
C TRP A 106 -0.34 5.10 10.29
N ALA A 107 -1.38 4.29 10.41
CA ALA A 107 -2.56 4.37 9.57
C ALA A 107 -3.81 4.09 10.40
N VAL A 108 -4.82 4.96 10.27
CA VAL A 108 -6.13 4.72 10.89
C VAL A 108 -6.91 3.77 10.01
N THR A 109 -7.35 2.65 10.58
CA THR A 109 -8.22 1.69 9.92
C THR A 109 -9.31 1.24 10.88
N ARG A 110 -10.49 0.89 10.35
CA ARG A 110 -11.61 0.50 11.19
C ARG A 110 -11.51 -0.94 11.69
N GLN A 111 -10.82 -1.79 10.93
CA GLN A 111 -10.68 -3.20 11.24
C GLN A 111 -9.35 -3.73 10.72
N ASP A 112 -8.89 -4.82 11.31
CA ASP A 112 -7.72 -5.54 10.84
C ASP A 112 -7.96 -6.11 9.42
N HIS A 113 -6.94 -6.04 8.58
CA HIS A 113 -6.97 -6.57 7.21
C HIS A 113 -5.70 -7.38 6.97
N PRO A 114 -5.78 -8.54 6.30
CA PRO A 114 -4.63 -9.42 6.08
C PRO A 114 -3.41 -8.74 5.44
N PHE A 115 -3.62 -7.81 4.51
CA PHE A 115 -2.52 -7.05 3.92
C PHE A 115 -1.69 -6.32 4.98
N TRP A 116 -2.36 -5.54 5.84
CA TRP A 116 -1.69 -4.76 6.88
C TRP A 116 -1.04 -5.65 7.94
N SER A 117 -1.72 -6.72 8.34
CA SER A 117 -1.19 -7.67 9.33
C SER A 117 0.04 -8.42 8.84
N ASN A 118 0.13 -8.69 7.54
CA ASN A 118 1.19 -9.52 6.96
C ASN A 118 2.33 -8.72 6.34
N VAL A 119 2.11 -7.44 6.02
CA VAL A 119 3.16 -6.60 5.45
C VAL A 119 4.29 -6.38 6.48
N PHE A 120 5.52 -6.33 6.00
CA PHE A 120 6.72 -6.14 6.84
C PHE A 120 6.87 -7.18 7.97
N ASN A 121 6.51 -8.44 7.70
CA ASN A 121 6.67 -9.54 8.65
C ASN A 121 6.02 -9.25 10.01
N LYS A 122 4.83 -8.66 9.99
CA LYS A 122 4.05 -8.28 11.18
C LYS A 122 4.69 -7.19 12.06
N SER A 123 5.68 -6.49 11.57
CA SER A 123 6.25 -5.33 12.29
C SER A 123 5.30 -4.14 12.33
N PHE A 124 4.38 -4.06 11.36
CA PHE A 124 3.30 -3.09 11.34
C PHE A 124 2.13 -3.64 12.17
N LYS A 125 2.09 -3.24 13.45
CA LYS A 125 1.21 -3.86 14.45
C LYS A 125 -0.14 -3.17 14.53
N TRP A 126 -1.18 -3.99 14.73
CA TRP A 126 -2.53 -3.54 14.99
C TRP A 126 -2.71 -3.06 16.44
N TYR A 127 -3.38 -1.94 16.58
CA TYR A 127 -3.80 -1.38 17.88
C TYR A 127 -5.28 -1.05 17.81
N GLU A 128 -6.04 -1.50 18.80
CA GLU A 128 -7.47 -1.25 18.87
C GLU A 128 -7.77 -0.14 19.87
N SER A 129 -8.55 0.86 19.42
CA SER A 129 -9.05 1.95 20.29
C SER A 129 -7.98 2.61 21.16
N THR A 130 -6.82 2.90 20.59
CA THR A 130 -5.68 3.49 21.29
C THR A 130 -5.24 4.81 20.66
N GLN A 131 -4.32 5.50 21.31
CA GLN A 131 -3.71 6.70 20.77
C GLN A 131 -2.60 6.33 19.77
N LEU A 132 -2.92 6.37 18.49
CA LEU A 132 -1.97 6.03 17.42
C LEU A 132 -0.91 7.11 17.23
N HIS A 133 -1.29 8.35 17.45
CA HIS A 133 -0.44 9.53 17.35
C HIS A 133 -0.89 10.54 18.39
N PRO A 134 -0.03 11.45 18.91
CA PRO A 134 -0.44 12.44 19.91
C PRO A 134 -1.72 13.21 19.62
N SER A 135 -2.06 13.37 18.33
CA SER A 135 -3.27 14.08 17.89
C SER A 135 -4.43 13.19 17.49
N VAL A 136 -4.29 11.85 17.48
CA VAL A 136 -5.29 10.92 16.94
C VAL A 136 -5.47 9.70 17.81
N THR A 137 -6.71 9.48 18.27
CA THR A 137 -7.12 8.25 18.93
C THR A 137 -7.99 7.44 17.98
N GLY A 138 -7.80 6.13 17.95
CA GLY A 138 -8.58 5.23 17.10
C GLY A 138 -7.91 3.88 16.93
N SER A 139 -8.50 3.05 16.09
CA SER A 139 -7.92 1.77 15.69
C SER A 139 -7.03 1.94 14.47
N GLY A 140 -5.98 1.16 14.38
CA GLY A 140 -5.10 1.22 13.22
C GLY A 140 -3.79 0.49 13.40
N TYR A 141 -2.85 0.78 12.52
CA TYR A 141 -1.52 0.18 12.48
C TYR A 141 -0.45 1.20 12.78
N LYS A 142 0.63 0.75 13.42
CA LYS A 142 1.76 1.59 13.78
C LYS A 142 3.05 0.79 13.77
N MET A 143 4.13 1.40 13.27
CA MET A 143 5.45 0.80 13.22
C MET A 143 6.52 1.89 13.34
N LYS A 144 7.58 1.60 14.09
CA LYS A 144 8.79 2.45 14.11
C LYS A 144 9.59 2.24 12.83
N ILE A 145 10.16 3.29 12.33
CA ILE A 145 10.99 3.28 11.12
C ILE A 145 12.38 3.89 11.36
#